data_b3458ec594f6d5891671881da18a93d9
#
_entry.id   b3458ec594f6d5891671881da18a93d9
#
_cell.length_a   1.000
_cell.length_b   1.000
_cell.length_c   1.000
_cell.angle_alpha   90.00
_cell.angle_beta   90.00
_cell.angle_gamma   90.00
#
_symmetry.space_group_name_H-M   'P 1'
#
loop_
_entity.id
_entity.type
_entity.pdbx_description
1 polymer ?
#
loop_
_entity_poly.entity_id
_entity_poly.type
_entity_poly.pdbx_seq_one_letter_code
_entity_poly.pdbx_strand_id
1 'polypeptide(L)'
;MFRVGKDKARGERKKKEGGLMAEKKKFEIQKPVMTGISYMIPMVVAGGILGALAKGFGGYAIGSRYDTRGWARAFSAMEPFTWQGFWWGVNMLGTYAMNFAVAVLTAGIAYAIAERPGIVPGFIIGYTSAMSKAGFLGGLLMGFVIGYFVLWMKTWKLPKWAVGLMPVFIIPVISTLVCGGVFLCFIVRPLASVMTAFEGWIVSLNGGSKAVIGAVIGACMGFDMGGVVNKTASRAANGLGADGVSGPMSAKLIGGMTPPCGVFI
;
A
#
# COMPACT_ATOMS: atom_id res chain seq x y z
N MET A 1 39.78 -20.16 43.00
CA MET A 1 39.04 -18.92 43.33
C MET A 1 38.86 -17.98 42.13
N PHE A 2 39.56 -18.14 41.01
CA PHE A 2 39.48 -17.21 39.83
C PHE A 2 38.41 -17.53 38.77
N ARG A 3 37.75 -18.69 38.80
CA ARG A 3 36.72 -19.06 37.80
C ARG A 3 35.34 -18.54 38.10
N VAL A 4 34.95 -18.42 39.35
CA VAL A 4 33.60 -17.96 39.81
C VAL A 4 33.35 -16.48 39.49
N GLY A 5 34.40 -15.67 39.50
CA GLY A 5 34.30 -14.24 39.17
C GLY A 5 34.01 -13.94 37.67
N LYS A 6 34.53 -14.78 36.76
CA LYS A 6 34.32 -14.61 35.32
C LYS A 6 32.92 -15.00 34.89
N ASP A 7 32.30 -16.00 35.53
CA ASP A 7 30.95 -16.44 35.21
C ASP A 7 29.89 -15.46 35.71
N LYS A 8 30.14 -14.82 36.86
CA LYS A 8 29.26 -13.73 37.40
C LYS A 8 29.30 -12.50 36.49
N ALA A 9 30.48 -12.08 36.06
CA ALA A 9 30.66 -10.93 35.16
C ALA A 9 30.05 -11.16 33.77
N ARG A 10 30.10 -12.42 33.28
CA ARG A 10 29.49 -12.83 32.01
C ARG A 10 27.95 -12.87 32.11
N GLY A 11 27.42 -13.27 33.26
CA GLY A 11 25.99 -13.26 33.56
C GLY A 11 25.42 -11.84 33.66
N GLU A 12 26.16 -10.93 34.30
CA GLU A 12 25.75 -9.52 34.39
C GLU A 12 25.84 -8.77 33.07
N ARG A 13 26.84 -9.07 32.23
CA ARG A 13 26.91 -8.54 30.86
C ARG A 13 25.74 -8.99 30.01
N LYS A 14 25.40 -10.28 30.01
CA LYS A 14 24.23 -10.81 29.28
C LYS A 14 22.92 -10.22 29.79
N LYS A 15 22.80 -9.96 31.09
CA LYS A 15 21.62 -9.32 31.70
C LYS A 15 21.53 -7.83 31.33
N LYS A 16 22.66 -7.12 31.28
CA LYS A 16 22.74 -5.73 30.82
C LYS A 16 22.48 -5.62 29.29
N GLU A 17 23.06 -6.51 28.48
CA GLU A 17 22.80 -6.56 27.05
C GLU A 17 21.35 -6.93 26.74
N GLY A 18 20.76 -7.88 27.48
CA GLY A 18 19.34 -8.21 27.40
C GLY A 18 18.42 -7.05 27.83
N GLY A 19 18.80 -6.31 28.88
CA GLY A 19 18.09 -5.11 29.32
C GLY A 19 18.20 -3.96 28.33
N LEU A 20 19.38 -3.70 27.76
CA LEU A 20 19.58 -2.69 26.72
C LEU A 20 18.86 -3.04 25.39
N MET A 21 18.77 -4.33 25.07
CA MET A 21 17.99 -4.81 23.89
C MET A 21 16.48 -4.69 24.12
N ALA A 22 16.02 -4.85 25.37
CA ALA A 22 14.61 -4.66 25.73
C ALA A 22 14.21 -3.18 25.77
N GLU A 23 15.11 -2.30 26.22
CA GLU A 23 14.87 -0.85 26.33
C GLU A 23 14.95 -0.14 24.97
N LYS A 24 15.69 -0.68 23.99
CA LYS A 24 15.76 -0.18 22.60
C LYS A 24 14.58 -0.59 21.72
N LYS A 25 13.63 -1.37 22.19
CA LYS A 25 12.32 -1.55 21.56
C LYS A 25 11.34 -0.40 21.91
N LYS A 26 11.81 0.82 22.05
CA LYS A 26 10.95 1.99 21.92
C LYS A 26 10.28 1.91 20.56
N PHE A 27 8.98 2.10 20.58
CA PHE A 27 8.01 2.15 19.48
C PHE A 27 8.53 3.03 18.32
N GLU A 28 9.51 2.54 17.58
CA GLU A 28 10.04 3.23 16.40
C GLU A 28 9.09 2.97 15.25
N ILE A 29 7.99 3.73 15.17
CA ILE A 29 7.02 3.69 14.05
C ILE A 29 7.73 3.94 12.72
N GLN A 30 8.78 4.74 12.74
CA GLN A 30 9.47 5.17 11.54
C GLN A 30 10.15 4.01 10.78
N LYS A 31 10.83 3.09 11.47
CA LYS A 31 11.53 1.96 10.83
C LYS A 31 10.61 1.03 10.03
N PRO A 32 9.50 0.50 10.61
CA PRO A 32 8.57 -0.33 9.86
C PRO A 32 7.97 0.38 8.65
N VAL A 33 7.59 1.67 8.79
CA VAL A 33 7.05 2.47 7.68
C VAL A 33 8.07 2.61 6.56
N MET A 34 9.31 2.99 6.89
CA MET A 34 10.38 3.14 5.89
C MET A 34 10.68 1.82 5.17
N THR A 35 10.67 0.69 5.89
CA THR A 35 10.83 -0.64 5.30
C THR A 35 9.68 -0.94 4.32
N GLY A 36 8.43 -0.73 4.73
CA GLY A 36 7.26 -0.95 3.86
C GLY A 36 7.29 -0.06 2.62
N ILE A 37 7.64 1.22 2.77
CA ILE A 37 7.77 2.17 1.66
C ILE A 37 8.88 1.73 0.70
N SER A 38 10.04 1.30 1.21
CA SER A 38 11.16 0.84 0.39
C SER A 38 10.79 -0.35 -0.51
N TYR A 39 9.97 -1.28 -0.02
CA TYR A 39 9.45 -2.38 -0.82
C TYR A 39 8.34 -1.95 -1.79
N MET A 40 7.55 -0.93 -1.43
CA MET A 40 6.47 -0.42 -2.27
C MET A 40 6.97 0.39 -3.48
N ILE A 41 8.05 1.18 -3.32
CA ILE A 41 8.55 2.08 -4.36
C ILE A 41 8.79 1.38 -5.70
N PRO A 42 9.50 0.23 -5.80
CA PRO A 42 9.72 -0.45 -7.07
C PRO A 42 8.41 -0.84 -7.79
N MET A 43 7.38 -1.22 -7.03
CA MET A 43 6.07 -1.57 -7.60
C MET A 43 5.37 -0.34 -8.18
N VAL A 44 5.43 0.78 -7.48
CA VAL A 44 4.85 2.06 -7.95
C VAL A 44 5.58 2.55 -9.20
N VAL A 45 6.91 2.48 -9.21
CA VAL A 45 7.73 2.87 -10.37
C VAL A 45 7.42 1.99 -11.58
N ALA A 46 7.43 0.68 -11.41
CA ALA A 46 7.09 -0.25 -12.49
C ALA A 46 5.67 -0.01 -13.02
N GLY A 47 4.68 0.11 -12.11
CA GLY A 47 3.29 0.38 -12.48
C GLY A 47 3.10 1.71 -13.20
N GLY A 48 3.79 2.75 -12.76
CA GLY A 48 3.77 4.08 -13.37
C GLY A 48 4.37 4.09 -14.77
N ILE A 49 5.56 3.50 -14.95
CA ILE A 49 6.25 3.42 -16.25
C ILE A 49 5.43 2.60 -17.24
N LEU A 50 4.97 1.40 -16.86
CA LEU A 50 4.17 0.55 -17.73
C LEU A 50 2.85 1.23 -18.15
N GLY A 51 2.18 1.89 -17.21
CA GLY A 51 0.97 2.65 -17.51
C GLY A 51 1.21 3.86 -18.41
N ALA A 52 2.34 4.56 -18.25
CA ALA A 52 2.72 5.68 -19.10
C ALA A 52 3.06 5.22 -20.54
N LEU A 53 3.86 4.16 -20.69
CA LEU A 53 4.20 3.58 -21.98
C LEU A 53 2.95 3.08 -22.71
N ALA A 54 2.07 2.37 -22.00
CA ALA A 54 0.82 1.85 -22.59
C ALA A 54 -0.08 2.98 -23.12
N LYS A 55 -0.19 4.09 -22.40
CA LYS A 55 -0.97 5.26 -22.84
C LYS A 55 -0.27 6.06 -23.93
N GLY A 56 1.05 6.15 -23.89
CA GLY A 56 1.85 6.84 -24.89
C GLY A 56 1.78 6.18 -26.27
N PHE A 57 1.94 4.86 -26.31
CA PHE A 57 1.96 4.10 -27.55
C PHE A 57 0.61 3.47 -27.94
N GLY A 58 -0.22 3.10 -26.96
CA GLY A 58 -1.54 2.50 -27.17
C GLY A 58 -2.69 3.49 -27.25
N GLY A 59 -2.45 4.76 -26.90
CA GLY A 59 -3.46 5.83 -26.86
C GLY A 59 -4.06 6.03 -25.47
N TYR A 60 -4.53 7.24 -25.20
CA TYR A 60 -5.02 7.66 -23.88
C TYR A 60 -6.15 6.78 -23.32
N ALA A 61 -7.06 6.34 -24.20
CA ALA A 61 -8.23 5.52 -23.84
C ALA A 61 -7.92 4.01 -23.76
N ILE A 62 -6.66 3.58 -23.86
CA ILE A 62 -6.30 2.16 -23.92
C ILE A 62 -6.81 1.37 -22.71
N GLY A 63 -6.89 1.98 -21.53
CA GLY A 63 -7.36 1.34 -20.31
C GLY A 63 -8.85 1.00 -20.30
N SER A 64 -9.68 1.69 -21.09
CA SER A 64 -11.12 1.49 -21.18
C SER A 64 -11.56 0.72 -22.44
N ARG A 65 -10.60 0.26 -23.24
CA ARG A 65 -10.90 -0.40 -24.52
C ARG A 65 -11.65 -1.73 -24.38
N TYR A 66 -11.33 -2.50 -23.36
CA TYR A 66 -12.00 -3.76 -23.06
C TYR A 66 -12.77 -3.64 -21.74
N ASP A 67 -13.92 -4.31 -21.62
CA ASP A 67 -14.71 -4.30 -20.40
C ASP A 67 -13.95 -5.03 -19.26
N THR A 68 -13.46 -4.26 -18.29
CA THR A 68 -12.68 -4.78 -17.16
C THR A 68 -13.55 -5.32 -16.02
N ARG A 69 -14.90 -5.32 -16.16
CA ARG A 69 -15.80 -5.86 -15.13
C ARG A 69 -15.73 -7.39 -15.01
N GLY A 70 -15.07 -8.04 -15.95
CA GLY A 70 -14.81 -9.48 -15.90
C GLY A 70 -13.45 -9.79 -16.51
N TRP A 71 -12.45 -10.03 -15.68
CA TRP A 71 -11.07 -10.33 -16.12
C TRP A 71 -10.97 -11.42 -17.16
N ALA A 72 -11.72 -12.52 -16.98
CA ALA A 72 -11.74 -13.61 -17.93
C ALA A 72 -12.28 -13.18 -19.31
N ARG A 73 -13.30 -12.31 -19.32
CA ARG A 73 -13.87 -11.77 -20.57
C ARG A 73 -12.92 -10.80 -21.24
N ALA A 74 -12.27 -9.93 -20.47
CA ALA A 74 -11.31 -8.98 -21.01
C ALA A 74 -10.12 -9.69 -21.66
N PHE A 75 -9.58 -10.73 -21.03
CA PHE A 75 -8.49 -11.54 -21.60
C PHE A 75 -8.92 -12.39 -22.80
N SER A 76 -10.14 -12.95 -22.81
CA SER A 76 -10.65 -13.70 -23.97
C SER A 76 -10.97 -12.80 -25.16
N ALA A 77 -11.33 -11.54 -24.93
CA ALA A 77 -11.58 -10.54 -25.98
C ALA A 77 -10.30 -9.85 -26.48
N MET A 78 -9.20 -9.99 -25.75
CA MET A 78 -7.92 -9.41 -26.15
C MET A 78 -7.29 -10.17 -27.31
N GLU A 79 -6.95 -9.46 -28.35
CA GLU A 79 -6.15 -9.98 -29.46
C GLU A 79 -4.67 -9.66 -29.20
N PRO A 80 -3.86 -10.59 -28.64
CA PRO A 80 -2.52 -10.29 -28.11
C PRO A 80 -1.52 -9.88 -29.20
N PHE A 81 -1.76 -10.26 -30.45
CA PHE A 81 -0.89 -9.95 -31.58
C PHE A 81 -1.28 -8.65 -32.30
N THR A 82 -2.30 -7.93 -31.83
CA THR A 82 -2.61 -6.59 -32.32
C THR A 82 -1.86 -5.54 -31.51
N TRP A 83 -1.46 -4.44 -32.15
CA TRP A 83 -0.80 -3.31 -31.50
C TRP A 83 -1.55 -2.83 -30.26
N GLN A 84 -2.85 -2.70 -30.39
CA GLN A 84 -3.70 -2.21 -29.31
C GLN A 84 -3.92 -3.25 -28.19
N GLY A 85 -4.06 -4.51 -28.53
CA GLY A 85 -4.16 -5.60 -27.54
C GLY A 85 -2.91 -5.73 -26.70
N PHE A 86 -1.73 -5.65 -27.32
CA PHE A 86 -0.44 -5.64 -26.62
C PHE A 86 -0.34 -4.49 -25.61
N TRP A 87 -0.62 -3.24 -26.03
CA TRP A 87 -0.52 -2.08 -25.14
C TRP A 87 -1.60 -2.06 -24.06
N TRP A 88 -2.78 -2.61 -24.33
CA TRP A 88 -3.77 -2.84 -23.28
C TRP A 88 -3.25 -3.85 -22.25
N GLY A 89 -2.63 -4.93 -22.65
CA GLY A 89 -1.98 -5.90 -21.75
C GLY A 89 -0.91 -5.24 -20.88
N VAL A 90 -0.05 -4.39 -21.46
CA VAL A 90 0.96 -3.61 -20.72
C VAL A 90 0.30 -2.66 -19.72
N ASN A 91 -0.80 -2.00 -20.10
CA ASN A 91 -1.56 -1.14 -19.17
C ASN A 91 -2.14 -1.94 -17.99
N MET A 92 -2.60 -3.16 -18.25
CA MET A 92 -3.10 -4.05 -17.19
C MET A 92 -1.98 -4.46 -16.21
N LEU A 93 -0.81 -4.82 -16.71
CA LEU A 93 0.36 -5.09 -15.86
C LEU A 93 0.71 -3.90 -14.97
N GLY A 94 0.71 -2.69 -15.54
CA GLY A 94 0.90 -1.47 -14.77
C GLY A 94 -0.16 -1.27 -13.68
N THR A 95 -1.42 -1.52 -14.01
CA THR A 95 -2.54 -1.41 -13.06
C THR A 95 -2.42 -2.43 -11.92
N TYR A 96 -2.02 -3.66 -12.21
CA TYR A 96 -1.78 -4.68 -11.19
C TYR A 96 -0.62 -4.30 -10.27
N ALA A 97 0.51 -3.85 -10.83
CA ALA A 97 1.65 -3.40 -10.05
C ALA A 97 1.23 -2.30 -9.05
N MET A 98 0.43 -1.32 -9.49
CA MET A 98 -0.10 -0.26 -8.62
C MET A 98 -1.04 -0.79 -7.52
N ASN A 99 -1.87 -1.79 -7.82
CA ASN A 99 -2.76 -2.39 -6.83
C ASN A 99 -1.99 -3.22 -5.80
N PHE A 100 -0.96 -3.96 -6.24
CA PHE A 100 -0.09 -4.71 -5.36
C PHE A 100 0.84 -3.83 -4.52
N ALA A 101 1.10 -2.59 -4.91
CA ALA A 101 1.96 -1.68 -4.15
C ALA A 101 1.49 -1.51 -2.69
N VAL A 102 0.18 -1.38 -2.45
CA VAL A 102 -0.37 -1.29 -1.10
C VAL A 102 -0.23 -2.61 -0.34
N ALA A 103 -0.40 -3.75 -1.02
CA ALA A 103 -0.21 -5.06 -0.41
C ALA A 103 1.24 -5.27 0.04
N VAL A 104 2.19 -4.85 -0.81
CA VAL A 104 3.64 -4.90 -0.51
C VAL A 104 4.00 -3.95 0.63
N LEU A 105 3.43 -2.75 0.69
CA LEU A 105 3.59 -1.82 1.81
C LEU A 105 3.18 -2.47 3.14
N THR A 106 1.96 -3.01 3.18
CA THR A 106 1.38 -3.63 4.38
C THR A 106 2.21 -4.83 4.83
N ALA A 107 2.58 -5.70 3.88
CA ALA A 107 3.43 -6.86 4.13
C ALA A 107 4.85 -6.44 4.59
N GLY A 108 5.43 -5.38 4.02
CA GLY A 108 6.72 -4.84 4.41
C GLY A 108 6.74 -4.28 5.83
N ILE A 109 5.68 -3.58 6.24
CA ILE A 109 5.52 -3.10 7.62
C ILE A 109 5.37 -4.29 8.58
N ALA A 110 4.49 -5.24 8.26
CA ALA A 110 4.30 -6.44 9.06
C ALA A 110 5.57 -7.29 9.15
N TYR A 111 6.36 -7.39 8.07
CA TYR A 111 7.67 -8.03 8.05
C TYR A 111 8.67 -7.32 8.96
N ALA A 112 8.76 -6.00 8.91
CA ALA A 112 9.68 -5.23 9.74
C ALA A 112 9.41 -5.40 11.25
N ILE A 113 8.16 -5.68 11.62
CA ILE A 113 7.73 -5.88 13.02
C ILE A 113 7.83 -7.35 13.42
N ALA A 114 7.26 -8.26 12.62
CA ALA A 114 7.04 -9.65 12.97
C ALA A 114 7.87 -10.64 12.13
N GLU A 115 8.75 -10.16 11.24
CA GLU A 115 9.56 -10.96 10.33
C GLU A 115 8.70 -11.80 9.35
N ARG A 116 9.22 -12.94 8.88
CA ARG A 116 8.59 -13.77 7.83
C ARG A 116 7.12 -14.13 8.06
N PRO A 117 6.66 -14.53 9.27
CA PRO A 117 5.26 -14.90 9.48
C PRO A 117 4.26 -13.78 9.25
N GLY A 118 4.69 -12.50 9.34
CA GLY A 118 3.83 -11.33 9.10
C GLY A 118 3.56 -11.04 7.62
N ILE A 119 4.36 -11.59 6.70
CA ILE A 119 4.27 -11.27 5.27
C ILE A 119 2.91 -11.68 4.68
N VAL A 120 2.50 -12.93 4.89
CA VAL A 120 1.30 -13.50 4.27
C VAL A 120 0.03 -12.74 4.68
N PRO A 121 -0.29 -12.60 5.98
CA PRO A 121 -1.47 -11.83 6.38
C PRO A 121 -1.37 -10.36 5.99
N GLY A 122 -0.17 -9.77 6.03
CA GLY A 122 0.08 -8.42 5.56
C GLY A 122 -0.25 -8.24 4.08
N PHE A 123 0.15 -9.19 3.25
CA PHE A 123 -0.11 -9.16 1.82
C PHE A 123 -1.61 -9.30 1.49
N ILE A 124 -2.30 -10.25 2.12
CA ILE A 124 -3.73 -10.50 1.90
C ILE A 124 -4.58 -9.29 2.30
N ILE A 125 -4.38 -8.78 3.53
CA ILE A 125 -5.16 -7.66 4.04
C ILE A 125 -4.78 -6.36 3.33
N GLY A 126 -3.51 -6.17 2.99
CA GLY A 126 -3.05 -5.03 2.19
C GLY A 126 -3.66 -5.01 0.80
N TYR A 127 -3.78 -6.16 0.13
CA TYR A 127 -4.48 -6.26 -1.14
C TYR A 127 -5.98 -5.96 -1.02
N THR A 128 -6.62 -6.50 0.03
CA THR A 128 -8.01 -6.18 0.35
C THR A 128 -8.21 -4.68 0.59
N SER A 129 -7.26 -4.03 1.27
CA SER A 129 -7.26 -2.57 1.45
C SER A 129 -7.13 -1.80 0.14
N ALA A 130 -6.29 -2.27 -0.79
CA ALA A 130 -6.14 -1.67 -2.12
C ALA A 130 -7.43 -1.77 -2.95
N MET A 131 -8.15 -2.89 -2.84
CA MET A 131 -9.42 -3.12 -3.55
C MET A 131 -10.59 -2.38 -2.91
N SER A 132 -10.55 -2.16 -1.60
CA SER A 132 -11.50 -1.32 -0.88
C SER A 132 -11.14 0.16 -1.04
N LYS A 133 -12.08 1.06 -0.79
CA LYS A 133 -11.78 2.51 -0.77
C LYS A 133 -10.86 2.94 0.39
N ALA A 134 -10.44 2.02 1.27
CA ALA A 134 -9.49 2.28 2.35
C ALA A 134 -8.05 2.51 1.84
N GLY A 135 -7.66 1.86 0.75
CA GLY A 135 -6.42 2.10 0.01
C GLY A 135 -5.13 2.08 0.85
N PHE A 136 -4.25 3.06 0.59
CA PHE A 136 -2.94 3.18 1.25
C PHE A 136 -3.03 3.34 2.78
N LEU A 137 -3.95 4.20 3.27
CA LEU A 137 -4.10 4.44 4.72
C LEU A 137 -4.55 3.18 5.45
N GLY A 138 -5.48 2.42 4.86
CA GLY A 138 -5.90 1.13 5.39
C GLY A 138 -4.76 0.13 5.43
N GLY A 139 -3.97 0.05 4.36
CA GLY A 139 -2.80 -0.82 4.29
C GLY A 139 -1.73 -0.46 5.32
N LEU A 140 -1.43 0.83 5.46
CA LEU A 140 -0.45 1.33 6.43
C LEU A 140 -0.88 0.99 7.87
N LEU A 141 -2.12 1.30 8.24
CA LEU A 141 -2.65 1.02 9.57
C LEU A 141 -2.66 -0.48 9.86
N MET A 142 -3.14 -1.28 8.91
CA MET A 142 -3.20 -2.73 9.08
C MET A 142 -1.83 -3.40 9.12
N GLY A 143 -0.82 -2.84 8.47
CA GLY A 143 0.55 -3.31 8.58
C GLY A 143 1.06 -3.34 10.02
N PHE A 144 0.75 -2.31 10.79
CA PHE A 144 1.06 -2.27 12.23
C PHE A 144 0.22 -3.25 13.04
N VAL A 145 -1.11 -3.25 12.83
CA VAL A 145 -2.02 -4.14 13.55
C VAL A 145 -1.60 -5.60 13.37
N ILE A 146 -1.35 -6.02 12.13
CA ILE A 146 -0.92 -7.37 11.80
C ILE A 146 0.45 -7.67 12.40
N GLY A 147 1.42 -6.75 12.26
CA GLY A 147 2.76 -6.93 12.79
C GLY A 147 2.77 -7.19 14.29
N TYR A 148 2.06 -6.37 15.07
CA TYR A 148 1.99 -6.55 16.52
C TYR A 148 1.14 -7.76 16.93
N PHE A 149 0.06 -8.05 16.20
CA PHE A 149 -0.76 -9.24 16.45
C PHE A 149 0.05 -10.53 16.23
N VAL A 150 0.82 -10.61 15.16
CA VAL A 150 1.70 -11.74 14.88
C VAL A 150 2.82 -11.86 15.91
N LEU A 151 3.40 -10.73 16.38
CA LEU A 151 4.36 -10.76 17.48
C LEU A 151 3.73 -11.35 18.76
N TRP A 152 2.51 -10.96 19.09
CA TRP A 152 1.79 -11.53 20.23
C TRP A 152 1.54 -13.03 20.05
N MET A 153 1.13 -13.48 18.86
CA MET A 153 0.97 -14.91 18.57
C MET A 153 2.27 -15.71 18.74
N LYS A 154 3.42 -15.13 18.40
CA LYS A 154 4.73 -15.78 18.61
C LYS A 154 5.05 -16.08 20.07
N THR A 155 4.40 -15.43 21.03
CA THR A 155 4.58 -15.70 22.46
C THR A 155 3.79 -16.93 22.95
N TRP A 156 2.91 -17.51 22.12
CA TRP A 156 2.10 -18.64 22.50
C TRP A 156 2.94 -19.91 22.65
N LYS A 157 2.79 -20.57 23.78
CA LYS A 157 3.45 -21.84 24.06
C LYS A 157 2.63 -22.99 23.49
N LEU A 158 2.99 -23.46 22.31
CA LEU A 158 2.33 -24.59 21.65
C LEU A 158 3.01 -25.93 22.00
N PRO A 159 2.29 -27.04 21.98
CA PRO A 159 2.86 -28.37 22.12
C PRO A 159 3.84 -28.66 20.98
N LYS A 160 4.84 -29.55 21.24
CA LYS A 160 5.96 -29.82 20.34
C LYS A 160 5.56 -30.18 18.91
N TRP A 161 4.43 -30.86 18.74
CA TRP A 161 3.91 -31.24 17.40
C TRP A 161 3.37 -30.05 16.61
N ALA A 162 2.88 -29.01 17.28
CA ALA A 162 2.28 -27.84 16.64
C ALA A 162 3.28 -26.69 16.37
N VAL A 163 4.47 -26.74 16.98
CA VAL A 163 5.50 -25.69 16.82
C VAL A 163 5.92 -25.52 15.36
N GLY A 164 6.06 -26.62 14.61
CA GLY A 164 6.42 -26.57 13.19
C GLY A 164 5.30 -26.00 12.30
N LEU A 165 4.04 -26.16 12.68
CA LEU A 165 2.87 -25.64 11.96
C LEU A 165 2.61 -24.15 12.26
N MET A 166 3.20 -23.63 13.32
CA MET A 166 2.94 -22.26 13.78
C MET A 166 3.22 -21.20 12.69
N PRO A 167 4.41 -21.13 12.07
CA PRO A 167 4.71 -20.08 11.10
C PRO A 167 4.05 -20.30 9.75
N VAL A 168 3.70 -21.55 9.39
CA VAL A 168 3.22 -21.90 8.04
C VAL A 168 1.70 -21.89 7.97
N PHE A 169 1.02 -22.32 9.03
CA PHE A 169 -0.44 -22.50 9.03
C PHE A 169 -1.14 -21.65 10.09
N ILE A 170 -0.72 -21.75 11.36
CA ILE A 170 -1.46 -21.15 12.47
C ILE A 170 -1.42 -19.62 12.37
N ILE A 171 -0.24 -19.04 12.23
CA ILE A 171 -0.10 -17.58 12.15
C ILE A 171 -0.80 -17.01 10.92
N PRO A 172 -0.55 -17.46 9.67
CA PRO A 172 -1.22 -16.90 8.50
C PRO A 172 -2.74 -16.99 8.57
N VAL A 173 -3.29 -18.13 8.97
CA VAL A 173 -4.75 -18.34 9.00
C VAL A 173 -5.41 -17.50 10.10
N ILE A 174 -4.93 -17.60 11.34
CA ILE A 174 -5.56 -16.90 12.47
C ILE A 174 -5.39 -15.39 12.35
N SER A 175 -4.18 -14.92 11.98
CA SER A 175 -3.97 -13.48 11.85
C SER A 175 -4.76 -12.88 10.69
N THR A 176 -4.89 -13.58 9.56
CA THR A 176 -5.72 -13.11 8.45
C THR A 176 -7.20 -13.09 8.84
N LEU A 177 -7.68 -14.12 9.52
CA LEU A 177 -9.08 -14.19 9.96
C LEU A 177 -9.40 -13.09 10.98
N VAL A 178 -8.60 -12.95 12.01
CA VAL A 178 -8.86 -11.99 13.11
C VAL A 178 -8.62 -10.56 12.62
N CYS A 179 -7.43 -10.25 12.12
CA CYS A 179 -7.10 -8.90 11.67
C CYS A 179 -7.91 -8.50 10.42
N GLY A 180 -8.17 -9.45 9.51
CA GLY A 180 -9.02 -9.23 8.34
C GLY A 180 -10.48 -9.01 8.74
N GLY A 181 -11.01 -9.78 9.70
CA GLY A 181 -12.34 -9.58 10.26
C GLY A 181 -12.49 -8.19 10.91
N VAL A 182 -11.54 -7.79 11.75
CA VAL A 182 -11.51 -6.45 12.35
C VAL A 182 -11.43 -5.37 11.27
N PHE A 183 -10.60 -5.56 10.25
CA PHE A 183 -10.48 -4.64 9.14
C PHE A 183 -11.79 -4.46 8.40
N LEU A 184 -12.42 -5.54 7.98
CA LEU A 184 -13.67 -5.51 7.20
C LEU A 184 -14.85 -4.95 7.98
N CYS A 185 -14.99 -5.34 9.27
CA CYS A 185 -16.12 -4.93 10.08
C CYS A 185 -16.01 -3.49 10.60
N PHE A 186 -14.81 -3.07 11.01
CA PHE A 186 -14.65 -1.83 11.78
C PHE A 186 -13.87 -0.74 11.03
N ILE A 187 -12.91 -1.08 10.17
CA ILE A 187 -11.95 -0.11 9.61
C ILE A 187 -12.34 0.30 8.19
N VAL A 188 -12.78 -0.62 7.34
CA VAL A 188 -13.08 -0.33 5.92
C VAL A 188 -14.16 0.74 5.78
N ARG A 189 -15.26 0.60 6.51
CA ARG A 189 -16.41 1.52 6.39
C ARG A 189 -16.06 2.96 6.77
N PRO A 190 -15.53 3.25 7.99
CA PRO A 190 -15.21 4.63 8.36
C PRO A 190 -14.14 5.23 7.45
N LEU A 191 -13.13 4.44 7.07
CA LEU A 191 -12.06 4.93 6.21
C LEU A 191 -12.55 5.19 4.78
N ALA A 192 -13.40 4.32 4.23
CA ALA A 192 -14.06 4.54 2.95
C ALA A 192 -14.99 5.76 2.98
N SER A 193 -15.70 6.01 4.08
CA SER A 193 -16.54 7.20 4.24
C SER A 193 -15.72 8.49 4.23
N VAL A 194 -14.59 8.52 4.95
CA VAL A 194 -13.65 9.66 4.94
C VAL A 194 -13.14 9.92 3.51
N MET A 195 -12.74 8.86 2.80
CA MET A 195 -12.25 9.00 1.42
C MET A 195 -13.35 9.47 0.45
N THR A 196 -14.58 8.98 0.61
CA THR A 196 -15.73 9.43 -0.21
C THR A 196 -16.12 10.89 0.10
N ALA A 197 -16.08 11.27 1.38
CA ALA A 197 -16.31 12.66 1.79
C ALA A 197 -15.23 13.60 1.22
N PHE A 198 -13.96 13.17 1.25
CA PHE A 198 -12.85 13.93 0.67
C PHE A 198 -12.98 14.06 -0.86
N GLU A 199 -13.39 12.99 -1.56
CA GLU A 199 -13.68 13.04 -3.00
C GLU A 199 -14.82 14.01 -3.30
N GLY A 200 -15.92 13.94 -2.54
CA GLY A 200 -17.05 14.87 -2.65
C GLY A 200 -16.66 16.34 -2.38
N TRP A 201 -15.80 16.56 -1.39
CA TRP A 201 -15.26 17.89 -1.10
C TRP A 201 -14.45 18.44 -2.28
N ILE A 202 -13.54 17.65 -2.87
CA ILE A 202 -12.78 18.08 -4.06
C ILE A 202 -13.74 18.44 -5.22
N VAL A 203 -14.76 17.60 -5.45
CA VAL A 203 -15.74 17.85 -6.50
C VAL A 203 -16.54 19.12 -6.23
N SER A 204 -16.89 19.42 -4.96
CA SER A 204 -17.62 20.63 -4.59
C SER A 204 -16.85 21.93 -4.85
N LEU A 205 -15.52 21.87 -4.92
CA LEU A 205 -14.68 23.03 -5.27
C LEU A 205 -14.84 23.48 -6.73
N ASN A 206 -15.55 22.71 -7.57
CA ASN A 206 -15.70 22.99 -9.00
C ASN A 206 -16.41 24.33 -9.29
N GLY A 207 -17.16 24.88 -8.34
CA GLY A 207 -17.76 26.23 -8.43
C GLY A 207 -16.82 27.39 -8.04
N GLY A 208 -15.62 27.07 -7.53
CA GLY A 208 -14.65 28.06 -7.02
C GLY A 208 -13.64 28.54 -8.05
N SER A 209 -12.67 29.32 -7.57
CA SER A 209 -11.55 29.80 -8.41
C SER A 209 -10.75 28.62 -8.98
N LYS A 210 -10.47 28.66 -10.28
CA LYS A 210 -9.62 27.66 -10.98
C LYS A 210 -8.25 27.49 -10.31
N ALA A 211 -7.73 28.55 -9.71
CA ALA A 211 -6.45 28.52 -8.97
C ALA A 211 -6.54 27.69 -7.69
N VAL A 212 -7.66 27.79 -6.93
CA VAL A 212 -7.87 27.02 -5.70
C VAL A 212 -7.98 25.53 -6.02
N ILE A 213 -8.76 25.16 -7.02
CA ILE A 213 -8.89 23.76 -7.46
C ILE A 213 -7.54 23.22 -7.91
N GLY A 214 -6.80 24.02 -8.69
CA GLY A 214 -5.45 23.67 -9.15
C GLY A 214 -4.49 23.43 -7.99
N ALA A 215 -4.47 24.32 -7.00
CA ALA A 215 -3.64 24.21 -5.81
C ALA A 215 -3.98 22.97 -4.97
N VAL A 216 -5.27 22.72 -4.72
CA VAL A 216 -5.74 21.56 -3.94
C VAL A 216 -5.37 20.24 -4.65
N ILE A 217 -5.70 20.12 -5.93
CA ILE A 217 -5.40 18.91 -6.70
C ILE A 217 -3.89 18.71 -6.81
N GLY A 218 -3.13 19.77 -7.10
CA GLY A 218 -1.67 19.72 -7.17
C GLY A 218 -1.03 19.28 -5.85
N ALA A 219 -1.48 19.83 -4.71
CA ALA A 219 -1.03 19.44 -3.39
C ALA A 219 -1.37 17.96 -3.09
N CYS A 220 -2.59 17.51 -3.40
CA CYS A 220 -3.00 16.12 -3.24
C CYS A 220 -2.18 15.16 -4.12
N MET A 221 -1.81 15.58 -5.32
CA MET A 221 -0.98 14.78 -6.23
C MET A 221 0.45 14.61 -5.71
N GLY A 222 1.00 15.63 -5.05
CA GLY A 222 2.34 15.59 -4.46
C GLY A 222 2.42 14.91 -3.09
N PHE A 223 1.29 14.77 -2.39
CA PHE A 223 1.27 14.35 -0.99
C PHE A 223 1.70 12.90 -0.77
N ASP A 224 1.20 11.96 -1.56
CA ASP A 224 1.41 10.51 -1.33
C ASP A 224 1.84 9.71 -2.58
N MET A 225 2.36 10.39 -3.61
CA MET A 225 2.98 9.83 -4.83
C MET A 225 2.36 8.53 -5.38
N GLY A 226 1.02 8.49 -5.50
CA GLY A 226 0.30 7.32 -6.01
C GLY A 226 -0.53 6.57 -4.95
N GLY A 227 -0.58 7.08 -3.73
CA GLY A 227 -1.43 6.58 -2.65
C GLY A 227 -2.91 6.95 -2.81
N VAL A 228 -3.63 6.95 -1.69
CA VAL A 228 -5.09 7.13 -1.69
C VAL A 228 -5.48 8.57 -2.00
N VAL A 229 -4.78 9.54 -1.43
CA VAL A 229 -5.06 10.97 -1.63
C VAL A 229 -4.85 11.33 -3.10
N ASN A 230 -3.72 10.91 -3.66
CA ASN A 230 -3.42 11.07 -5.09
C ASN A 230 -4.47 10.38 -5.98
N LYS A 231 -4.85 9.12 -5.70
CA LYS A 231 -5.87 8.39 -6.46
C LYS A 231 -7.24 9.06 -6.38
N THR A 232 -7.62 9.58 -5.21
CA THR A 232 -8.90 10.26 -5.01
C THR A 232 -8.94 11.59 -5.78
N ALA A 233 -7.90 12.41 -5.65
CA ALA A 233 -7.76 13.64 -6.44
C ALA A 233 -7.73 13.36 -7.95
N SER A 234 -7.04 12.30 -8.36
CA SER A 234 -6.99 11.87 -9.76
C SER A 234 -8.37 11.44 -10.30
N ARG A 235 -9.18 10.73 -9.51
CA ARG A 235 -10.55 10.34 -9.89
C ARG A 235 -11.45 11.56 -10.03
N ALA A 236 -11.41 12.46 -9.05
CA ALA A 236 -12.15 13.72 -9.10
C ALA A 236 -11.77 14.55 -10.33
N ALA A 237 -10.48 14.73 -10.60
CA ALA A 237 -9.99 15.44 -11.79
C ALA A 237 -10.43 14.78 -13.10
N ASN A 238 -10.44 13.43 -13.16
CA ASN A 238 -10.92 12.70 -14.35
C ASN A 238 -12.45 12.85 -14.53
N GLY A 239 -13.23 12.80 -13.44
CA GLY A 239 -14.68 13.02 -13.47
C GLY A 239 -15.02 14.40 -14.00
N LEU A 240 -14.40 15.44 -13.41
CA LEU A 240 -14.58 16.82 -13.85
C LEU A 240 -14.09 17.04 -15.30
N GLY A 241 -13.04 16.35 -15.71
CA GLY A 241 -12.55 16.37 -17.10
C GLY A 241 -13.55 15.76 -18.09
N ALA A 242 -14.26 14.70 -17.70
CA ALA A 242 -15.33 14.10 -18.49
C ALA A 242 -16.54 15.03 -18.64
N ASP A 243 -16.80 15.87 -17.62
CA ASP A 243 -17.84 16.91 -17.64
C ASP A 243 -17.41 18.19 -18.37
N GLY A 244 -16.26 18.17 -19.05
CA GLY A 244 -15.76 19.28 -19.85
C GLY A 244 -14.93 20.34 -19.07
N VAL A 245 -14.64 20.09 -17.79
CA VAL A 245 -13.83 20.99 -16.95
C VAL A 245 -12.35 20.60 -17.03
N SER A 246 -11.58 21.25 -17.88
CA SER A 246 -10.18 20.88 -18.19
C SER A 246 -9.15 21.27 -17.10
N GLY A 247 -9.45 22.30 -16.28
CA GLY A 247 -8.53 22.82 -15.25
C GLY A 247 -8.03 21.78 -14.25
N PRO A 248 -8.90 20.99 -13.63
CA PRO A 248 -8.51 19.92 -12.71
C PRO A 248 -7.60 18.85 -13.34
N MET A 249 -7.84 18.55 -14.62
CA MET A 249 -7.01 17.59 -15.38
C MET A 249 -5.60 18.13 -15.61
N SER A 250 -5.47 19.39 -15.97
CA SER A 250 -4.17 20.07 -16.12
C SER A 250 -3.40 20.11 -14.79
N ALA A 251 -4.08 20.48 -13.70
CA ALA A 251 -3.49 20.50 -12.37
C ALA A 251 -3.01 19.11 -11.92
N LYS A 252 -3.77 18.05 -12.22
CA LYS A 252 -3.37 16.66 -11.99
C LYS A 252 -2.08 16.31 -12.72
N LEU A 253 -1.97 16.66 -14.00
CA LEU A 253 -0.79 16.34 -14.82
C LEU A 253 0.45 17.07 -14.28
N ILE A 254 0.35 18.37 -14.05
CA ILE A 254 1.45 19.19 -13.54
C ILE A 254 1.85 18.75 -12.13
N GLY A 255 0.88 18.57 -11.23
CA GLY A 255 1.12 18.13 -9.85
C GLY A 255 1.74 16.75 -9.75
N GLY A 256 1.42 15.84 -10.69
CA GLY A 256 2.02 14.51 -10.75
C GLY A 256 3.47 14.50 -11.25
N MET A 257 3.89 15.51 -11.99
CA MET A 257 5.27 15.64 -12.49
C MET A 257 6.20 16.38 -11.53
N THR A 258 5.65 17.19 -10.63
CA THR A 258 6.44 18.04 -9.72
C THR A 258 7.31 17.24 -8.72
N PRO A 259 6.82 16.18 -8.05
CA PRO A 259 7.62 15.43 -7.09
C PRO A 259 8.85 14.74 -7.69
N PRO A 260 8.78 14.08 -8.85
CA PRO A 260 9.98 13.55 -9.52
C PRO A 260 10.99 14.62 -9.84
N CYS A 261 10.56 15.81 -10.31
CA CYS A 261 11.45 16.91 -10.62
C CYS A 261 12.12 17.50 -9.37
N GLY A 262 11.40 17.56 -8.22
CA GLY A 262 11.93 18.07 -6.96
C GLY A 262 12.98 17.17 -6.29
N VAL A 263 13.03 15.87 -6.65
CA VAL A 263 14.06 14.95 -6.14
C VAL A 263 15.39 15.07 -6.89
N PHE A 264 15.37 15.67 -8.08
CA PHE A 264 16.58 15.87 -8.90
C PHE A 264 17.35 17.18 -8.63
N ILE A 265 16.86 18.04 -7.75
CA ILE A 265 17.49 19.28 -7.30
C ILE A 265 18.03 19.07 -5.88
#